data_50686df3cc8545b47dafb0b18bac83ab
#
_entry.id   50686df3cc8545b47dafb0b18bac83ab
#
_cell.length_a   1.000
_cell.length_b   1.000
_cell.length_c   1.000
_cell.angle_alpha   90.00
_cell.angle_beta   90.00
_cell.angle_gamma   90.00
#
_symmetry.space_group_name_H-M   'P 1'
#
loop_
_entity.id
_entity.type
_entity.pdbx_description
1 polymer ?
#
loop_
_entity_poly.entity_id
_entity_poly.type
_entity_poly.pdbx_seq_one_letter_code
_entity_poly.pdbx_strand_id
1 'polypeptide(L)'
;LTEQNSPHYIEYAEEMFNEAQRQKNAKYICSSTYFKILYYYNKEKIDSVSKLVDYVKPIAERMKYYRLYFNVQKLLIYTYIYSEKYEYAINEALEMLKIAEELDNVDGCIAAYSCLASAYHETNRKKEEGEALRKAHEYASEQKTSSTQINVLEQLIMFSNDQNDYKNLKVYLDENKQLIEEMLAWDPDMYESYFNLYLFSTVFQSYYYTGIGKTDSAQYYIKKAQDFITPQSYLPYITMYHDAYAKYYHHTKNYQNALVHMDSALIYMQQSKSALTEYAKQLSRKADILLEIGQYAEALPLYEKSNHIQDSLTAAISAKQLEEIKEIYHLNQLVWERGKLRNRVQTSILLSLGIILVLCITYMLRINRIRKALKISKKETQKATRQTERANEMKNRSEE
;
A
#
# COMPACT_ATOMS: atom_id res chain seq x y z
N LEU A 1 8.38 3.14 22.87
CA LEU A 1 8.00 2.76 21.47
C LEU A 1 8.69 3.62 20.40
N THR A 2 9.45 4.64 20.76
CA THR A 2 10.22 5.46 19.80
C THR A 2 11.47 4.75 19.26
N GLU A 3 11.98 3.73 19.95
CA GLU A 3 13.13 2.93 19.50
C GLU A 3 12.66 1.60 18.89
N GLN A 4 12.34 1.62 17.61
CA GLN A 4 11.87 0.43 16.86
C GLN A 4 12.87 -0.75 16.90
N ASN A 5 14.13 -0.51 17.21
CA ASN A 5 15.19 -1.52 17.34
C ASN A 5 15.40 -2.01 18.77
N SER A 6 14.65 -1.50 19.75
CA SER A 6 14.74 -2.00 21.12
C SER A 6 14.29 -3.46 21.21
N PRO A 7 15.03 -4.35 21.92
CA PRO A 7 14.60 -5.73 22.11
C PRO A 7 13.24 -5.85 22.82
N HIS A 8 12.85 -4.82 23.60
CA HIS A 8 11.57 -4.78 24.32
C HIS A 8 10.41 -4.16 23.51
N TYR A 9 10.66 -3.72 22.27
CA TYR A 9 9.63 -3.06 21.46
C TYR A 9 8.36 -3.90 21.30
N ILE A 10 8.53 -5.18 20.97
CA ILE A 10 7.38 -6.08 20.79
C ILE A 10 6.65 -6.38 22.11
N GLU A 11 7.37 -6.51 23.20
CA GLU A 11 6.79 -6.74 24.53
C GLU A 11 5.87 -5.60 24.93
N TYR A 12 6.32 -4.34 24.79
CA TYR A 12 5.49 -3.16 25.05
C TYR A 12 4.29 -3.04 24.10
N ALA A 13 4.46 -3.41 22.83
CA ALA A 13 3.36 -3.42 21.89
C ALA A 13 2.30 -4.47 22.26
N GLU A 14 2.71 -5.62 22.78
CA GLU A 14 1.82 -6.68 23.26
C GLU A 14 1.13 -6.31 24.58
N GLU A 15 1.82 -5.72 25.52
CA GLU A 15 1.22 -5.22 26.75
C GLU A 15 0.17 -4.15 26.45
N MET A 16 0.48 -3.19 25.58
CA MET A 16 -0.46 -2.19 25.13
C MET A 16 -1.68 -2.81 24.45
N PHE A 17 -1.48 -3.83 23.61
CA PHE A 17 -2.57 -4.53 22.93
C PHE A 17 -3.47 -5.27 23.93
N ASN A 18 -2.90 -6.01 24.88
CA ASN A 18 -3.64 -6.74 25.90
C ASN A 18 -4.48 -5.82 26.78
N GLU A 19 -3.91 -4.69 27.18
CA GLU A 19 -4.63 -3.69 27.98
C GLU A 19 -5.75 -3.02 27.16
N ALA A 20 -5.47 -2.68 25.90
CA ALA A 20 -6.48 -2.13 24.99
C ALA A 20 -7.65 -3.09 24.77
N GLN A 21 -7.39 -4.40 24.69
CA GLN A 21 -8.42 -5.42 24.61
C GLN A 21 -9.28 -5.52 25.88
N ARG A 22 -8.64 -5.49 27.06
CA ARG A 22 -9.37 -5.47 28.35
C ARG A 22 -10.33 -4.28 28.46
N GLN A 23 -9.84 -3.11 28.04
CA GLN A 23 -10.64 -1.88 28.03
C GLN A 23 -11.61 -1.77 26.84
N LYS A 24 -11.60 -2.71 25.91
CA LYS A 24 -12.37 -2.68 24.64
C LYS A 24 -12.17 -1.38 23.87
N ASN A 25 -10.96 -0.80 23.93
CA ASN A 25 -10.64 0.47 23.30
C ASN A 25 -10.10 0.25 21.87
N ALA A 26 -10.99 0.40 20.90
CA ALA A 26 -10.68 0.15 19.49
C ALA A 26 -9.50 1.02 18.97
N LYS A 27 -9.36 2.27 19.44
CA LYS A 27 -8.27 3.15 19.02
C LYS A 27 -6.92 2.59 19.45
N TYR A 28 -6.78 2.17 20.71
CA TYR A 28 -5.52 1.62 21.22
C TYR A 28 -5.28 0.20 20.69
N ILE A 29 -6.32 -0.60 20.42
CA ILE A 29 -6.20 -1.87 19.68
C ILE A 29 -5.57 -1.62 18.31
N CYS A 30 -6.06 -0.65 17.55
CA CYS A 30 -5.51 -0.29 16.25
C CYS A 30 -4.05 0.17 16.34
N SER A 31 -3.73 1.08 17.28
CA SER A 31 -2.38 1.62 17.43
C SER A 31 -1.37 0.55 17.86
N SER A 32 -1.71 -0.29 18.85
CA SER A 32 -0.82 -1.36 19.31
C SER A 32 -0.62 -2.44 18.23
N THR A 33 -1.67 -2.77 17.47
CA THR A 33 -1.55 -3.69 16.34
C THR A 33 -0.65 -3.11 15.25
N TYR A 34 -0.73 -1.81 14.97
CA TYR A 34 0.18 -1.13 14.04
C TYR A 34 1.65 -1.26 14.47
N PHE A 35 1.96 -1.06 15.76
CA PHE A 35 3.31 -1.27 16.27
C PHE A 35 3.78 -2.72 16.12
N LYS A 36 2.91 -3.70 16.34
CA LYS A 36 3.23 -5.13 16.10
C LYS A 36 3.48 -5.39 14.62
N ILE A 37 2.68 -4.80 13.71
CA ILE A 37 2.89 -4.89 12.27
C ILE A 37 4.27 -4.33 11.88
N LEU A 38 4.65 -3.14 12.38
CA LEU A 38 5.96 -2.55 12.13
C LEU A 38 7.11 -3.45 12.58
N TYR A 39 6.98 -4.06 13.76
CA TYR A 39 7.98 -5.00 14.24
C TYR A 39 8.16 -6.20 13.32
N TYR A 40 7.06 -6.85 12.93
CA TYR A 40 7.12 -8.02 12.05
C TYR A 40 7.50 -7.66 10.62
N TYR A 41 7.13 -6.48 10.14
CA TYR A 41 7.60 -5.92 8.87
C TYR A 41 9.13 -5.79 8.84
N ASN A 42 9.74 -5.19 9.87
CA ASN A 42 11.19 -5.06 10.00
C ASN A 42 11.91 -6.41 10.19
N LYS A 43 11.19 -7.48 10.53
CA LYS A 43 11.68 -8.85 10.63
C LYS A 43 11.34 -9.71 9.41
N GLU A 44 10.78 -9.12 8.38
CA GLU A 44 10.40 -9.81 7.12
C GLU A 44 9.45 -11.01 7.35
N LYS A 45 8.54 -10.91 8.35
CA LYS A 45 7.60 -11.98 8.73
C LYS A 45 6.24 -11.79 8.05
N ILE A 46 6.14 -12.19 6.76
CA ILE A 46 4.95 -12.00 5.93
C ILE A 46 3.67 -12.49 6.60
N ASP A 47 3.66 -13.74 7.07
CA ASP A 47 2.45 -14.37 7.65
C ASP A 47 1.95 -13.61 8.89
N SER A 48 2.88 -13.06 9.68
CA SER A 48 2.54 -12.28 10.87
C SER A 48 1.97 -10.92 10.48
N VAL A 49 2.57 -10.25 9.49
CA VAL A 49 2.08 -8.98 8.96
C VAL A 49 0.67 -9.17 8.38
N SER A 50 0.48 -10.15 7.48
CA SER A 50 -0.81 -10.42 6.85
C SER A 50 -1.91 -10.68 7.89
N LYS A 51 -1.69 -11.59 8.84
CA LYS A 51 -2.67 -11.90 9.90
C LYS A 51 -3.06 -10.68 10.74
N LEU A 52 -2.09 -9.83 11.07
CA LEU A 52 -2.35 -8.63 11.87
C LEU A 52 -3.08 -7.55 11.06
N VAL A 53 -2.77 -7.42 9.77
CA VAL A 53 -3.49 -6.52 8.86
C VAL A 53 -4.94 -6.97 8.69
N ASP A 54 -5.18 -8.27 8.44
CA ASP A 54 -6.53 -8.85 8.34
C ASP A 54 -7.34 -8.64 9.62
N TYR A 55 -6.68 -8.69 10.77
CA TYR A 55 -7.33 -8.43 12.06
C TYR A 55 -7.70 -6.95 12.25
N VAL A 56 -6.77 -6.03 11.96
CA VAL A 56 -6.95 -4.61 12.31
C VAL A 56 -7.74 -3.83 11.26
N LYS A 57 -7.65 -4.23 9.98
CA LYS A 57 -8.28 -3.54 8.84
C LYS A 57 -9.79 -3.34 9.03
N PRO A 58 -10.62 -4.38 9.38
CA PRO A 58 -12.04 -4.20 9.61
C PRO A 58 -12.37 -3.32 10.82
N ILE A 59 -11.50 -3.29 11.83
CA ILE A 59 -11.67 -2.43 13.01
C ILE A 59 -11.42 -0.98 12.62
N ALA A 60 -10.33 -0.70 11.92
CA ALA A 60 -9.97 0.63 11.45
C ALA A 60 -11.03 1.22 10.50
N GLU A 61 -11.55 0.40 9.58
CA GLU A 61 -12.62 0.77 8.64
C GLU A 61 -13.90 1.16 9.39
N ARG A 62 -14.38 0.31 10.28
CA ARG A 62 -15.59 0.57 11.10
C ARG A 62 -15.47 1.84 11.93
N MET A 63 -14.26 2.13 12.44
CA MET A 63 -13.97 3.33 13.24
C MET A 63 -13.62 4.54 12.38
N LYS A 64 -13.58 4.42 11.05
CA LYS A 64 -13.18 5.45 10.09
C LYS A 64 -11.75 5.97 10.35
N TYR A 65 -10.84 5.14 10.85
CA TYR A 65 -9.43 5.46 11.04
C TYR A 65 -8.66 5.22 9.76
N TYR A 66 -9.01 5.94 8.69
CA TYR A 66 -8.52 5.70 7.34
C TYR A 66 -7.00 5.88 7.21
N ARG A 67 -6.40 6.83 7.92
CA ARG A 67 -4.94 6.97 7.94
C ARG A 67 -4.23 5.70 8.42
N LEU A 68 -4.73 5.06 9.47
CA LEU A 68 -4.18 3.80 9.95
C LEU A 68 -4.49 2.66 8.98
N TYR A 69 -5.72 2.61 8.46
CA TYR A 69 -6.15 1.64 7.46
C TYR A 69 -5.19 1.58 6.27
N PHE A 70 -4.92 2.72 5.64
CA PHE A 70 -4.01 2.79 4.48
C PHE A 70 -2.55 2.55 4.86
N ASN A 71 -2.09 2.98 6.04
CA ASN A 71 -0.73 2.72 6.50
C ASN A 71 -0.46 1.23 6.73
N VAL A 72 -1.38 0.47 7.35
CA VAL A 72 -1.19 -0.97 7.55
C VAL A 72 -1.24 -1.73 6.23
N GLN A 73 -2.10 -1.31 5.31
CA GLN A 73 -2.19 -1.90 3.98
C GLN A 73 -0.93 -1.64 3.15
N LYS A 74 -0.39 -0.42 3.21
CA LYS A 74 0.90 -0.07 2.61
C LYS A 74 2.03 -0.98 3.12
N LEU A 75 2.11 -1.22 4.43
CA LEU A 75 3.12 -2.12 5.00
C LEU A 75 2.97 -3.57 4.51
N LEU A 76 1.74 -4.07 4.35
CA LEU A 76 1.49 -5.39 3.77
C LEU A 76 1.98 -5.46 2.32
N ILE A 77 1.65 -4.44 1.52
CA ILE A 77 2.08 -4.38 0.11
C ILE A 77 3.61 -4.37 0.00
N TYR A 78 4.31 -3.54 0.78
CA TYR A 78 5.77 -3.56 0.81
C TYR A 78 6.34 -4.88 1.32
N THR A 79 5.66 -5.56 2.28
CA THR A 79 6.06 -6.90 2.70
C THR A 79 5.99 -7.89 1.53
N TYR A 80 4.97 -7.81 0.69
CA TYR A 80 4.88 -8.61 -0.53
C TYR A 80 6.00 -8.26 -1.52
N ILE A 81 6.29 -6.97 -1.76
CA ILE A 81 7.37 -6.52 -2.66
C ILE A 81 8.72 -7.08 -2.20
N TYR A 82 9.08 -6.90 -0.92
CA TYR A 82 10.36 -7.40 -0.38
C TYR A 82 10.47 -8.93 -0.34
N SER A 83 9.34 -9.62 -0.40
CA SER A 83 9.29 -11.08 -0.49
C SER A 83 9.13 -11.58 -1.93
N GLU A 84 9.30 -10.67 -2.88
CA GLU A 84 9.18 -10.92 -4.33
C GLU A 84 7.81 -11.48 -4.75
N LYS A 85 6.74 -11.16 -4.00
CA LYS A 85 5.35 -11.50 -4.30
C LYS A 85 4.68 -10.34 -5.03
N TYR A 86 5.14 -10.06 -6.24
CA TYR A 86 4.81 -8.81 -6.94
C TYR A 86 3.36 -8.74 -7.42
N GLU A 87 2.77 -9.83 -7.90
CA GLU A 87 1.39 -9.82 -8.34
C GLU A 87 0.41 -9.69 -7.17
N TYR A 88 0.75 -10.26 -5.99
CA TYR A 88 0.00 -9.99 -4.75
C TYR A 88 0.10 -8.53 -4.35
N ALA A 89 1.28 -7.93 -4.44
CA ALA A 89 1.50 -6.51 -4.13
C ALA A 89 0.67 -5.61 -5.06
N ILE A 90 0.67 -5.90 -6.36
CA ILE A 90 -0.10 -5.15 -7.37
C ILE A 90 -1.61 -5.29 -7.08
N ASN A 91 -2.09 -6.50 -6.84
CA ASN A 91 -3.51 -6.74 -6.56
C ASN A 91 -3.98 -5.99 -5.30
N GLU A 92 -3.23 -6.09 -4.19
CA GLU A 92 -3.55 -5.36 -2.95
C GLU A 92 -3.48 -3.84 -3.13
N ALA A 93 -2.53 -3.33 -3.93
CA ALA A 93 -2.42 -1.91 -4.21
C ALA A 93 -3.59 -1.39 -5.08
N LEU A 94 -4.06 -2.18 -6.04
CA LEU A 94 -5.25 -1.86 -6.83
C LEU A 94 -6.53 -1.86 -5.98
N GLU A 95 -6.69 -2.82 -5.08
CA GLU A 95 -7.81 -2.83 -4.12
C GLU A 95 -7.74 -1.64 -3.17
N MET A 96 -6.54 -1.30 -2.69
CA MET A 96 -6.31 -0.12 -1.86
C MET A 96 -6.67 1.17 -2.60
N LEU A 97 -6.28 1.30 -3.88
CA LEU A 97 -6.59 2.45 -4.71
C LEU A 97 -8.11 2.61 -4.88
N LYS A 98 -8.81 1.54 -5.24
CA LYS A 98 -10.26 1.54 -5.39
C LYS A 98 -10.96 2.06 -4.13
N ILE A 99 -10.57 1.57 -2.95
CA ILE A 99 -11.16 2.01 -1.68
C ILE A 99 -10.82 3.47 -1.40
N ALA A 100 -9.59 3.90 -1.71
CA ALA A 100 -9.15 5.27 -1.53
C ALA A 100 -9.96 6.25 -2.41
N GLU A 101 -10.21 5.88 -3.68
CA GLU A 101 -11.05 6.64 -4.60
C GLU A 101 -12.51 6.68 -4.15
N GLU A 102 -13.11 5.55 -3.73
CA GLU A 102 -14.47 5.50 -3.19
C GLU A 102 -14.67 6.37 -1.93
N LEU A 103 -13.60 6.57 -1.15
CA LEU A 103 -13.60 7.39 0.06
C LEU A 103 -13.14 8.83 -0.17
N ASP A 104 -12.77 9.19 -1.40
CA ASP A 104 -12.14 10.49 -1.74
C ASP A 104 -10.93 10.79 -0.82
N ASN A 105 -10.11 9.75 -0.55
CA ASN A 105 -8.98 9.83 0.38
C ASN A 105 -7.67 9.98 -0.37
N VAL A 106 -7.19 11.22 -0.44
CA VAL A 106 -5.97 11.60 -1.18
C VAL A 106 -4.72 10.87 -0.65
N ASP A 107 -4.54 10.75 0.67
CA ASP A 107 -3.42 10.00 1.28
C ASP A 107 -3.42 8.53 0.85
N GLY A 108 -4.60 7.93 0.79
CA GLY A 108 -4.80 6.56 0.33
C GLY A 108 -4.43 6.40 -1.15
N CYS A 109 -4.84 7.35 -2.01
CA CYS A 109 -4.50 7.35 -3.43
C CYS A 109 -2.98 7.48 -3.65
N ILE A 110 -2.32 8.43 -2.96
CA ILE A 110 -0.87 8.59 -3.04
C ILE A 110 -0.15 7.31 -2.61
N ALA A 111 -0.55 6.72 -1.48
CA ALA A 111 0.06 5.50 -0.97
C ALA A 111 -0.14 4.32 -1.94
N ALA A 112 -1.32 4.16 -2.53
CA ALA A 112 -1.62 3.10 -3.48
C ALA A 112 -0.81 3.24 -4.77
N TYR A 113 -0.76 4.43 -5.36
CA TYR A 113 0.03 4.68 -6.56
C TYR A 113 1.54 4.53 -6.32
N SER A 114 2.05 4.96 -5.16
CA SER A 114 3.46 4.74 -4.78
C SER A 114 3.79 3.25 -4.63
N CYS A 115 2.89 2.46 -4.04
CA CYS A 115 3.05 1.00 -3.95
C CYS A 115 3.01 0.33 -5.33
N LEU A 116 2.08 0.74 -6.21
CA LEU A 116 2.01 0.26 -7.59
C LEU A 116 3.31 0.56 -8.34
N ALA A 117 3.81 1.79 -8.22
CA ALA A 117 5.07 2.18 -8.87
C ALA A 117 6.23 1.31 -8.40
N SER A 118 6.36 1.06 -7.09
CA SER A 118 7.40 0.19 -6.55
C SER A 118 7.29 -1.25 -7.06
N ALA A 119 6.08 -1.81 -7.13
CA ALA A 119 5.88 -3.16 -7.66
C ALA A 119 6.14 -3.25 -9.18
N TYR A 120 5.76 -2.21 -9.94
CA TYR A 120 6.05 -2.13 -11.37
C TYR A 120 7.55 -1.93 -11.65
N HIS A 121 8.27 -1.20 -10.79
CA HIS A 121 9.73 -1.09 -10.85
C HIS A 121 10.40 -2.45 -10.78
N GLU A 122 10.09 -3.25 -9.77
CA GLU A 122 10.67 -4.58 -9.55
C GLU A 122 10.33 -5.58 -10.66
N THR A 123 9.18 -5.39 -11.32
CA THR A 123 8.75 -6.23 -12.45
C THR A 123 9.13 -5.66 -13.83
N ASN A 124 9.94 -4.59 -13.86
CA ASN A 124 10.41 -3.90 -15.07
C ASN A 124 9.27 -3.41 -15.99
N ARG A 125 8.11 -3.07 -15.43
CA ARG A 125 6.95 -2.49 -16.13
C ARG A 125 7.08 -0.98 -16.20
N LYS A 126 8.06 -0.47 -16.96
CA LYS A 126 8.47 0.94 -16.95
C LYS A 126 7.37 1.94 -17.32
N LYS A 127 6.48 1.56 -18.22
CA LYS A 127 5.36 2.43 -18.61
C LYS A 127 4.38 2.62 -17.46
N GLU A 128 3.96 1.53 -16.86
CA GLU A 128 3.02 1.51 -15.72
C GLU A 128 3.64 2.16 -14.48
N GLU A 129 4.95 1.96 -14.23
CA GLU A 129 5.72 2.64 -13.18
C GLU A 129 5.62 4.16 -13.35
N GLY A 130 5.94 4.67 -14.53
CA GLY A 130 5.90 6.11 -14.81
C GLY A 130 4.48 6.71 -14.75
N GLU A 131 3.45 5.97 -15.15
CA GLU A 131 2.05 6.39 -15.03
C GLU A 131 1.63 6.48 -13.56
N ALA A 132 1.97 5.46 -12.76
CA ALA A 132 1.66 5.42 -11.33
C ALA A 132 2.37 6.56 -10.56
N LEU A 133 3.66 6.82 -10.85
CA LEU A 133 4.40 7.90 -10.23
C LEU A 133 3.82 9.29 -10.55
N ARG A 134 3.43 9.53 -11.80
CA ARG A 134 2.79 10.80 -12.17
C ARG A 134 1.46 10.99 -11.46
N LYS A 135 0.66 9.93 -11.31
CA LYS A 135 -0.58 9.98 -10.54
C LYS A 135 -0.34 10.24 -9.06
N ALA A 136 0.64 9.56 -8.45
CA ALA A 136 1.02 9.85 -7.06
C ALA A 136 1.44 11.32 -6.88
N HIS A 137 2.19 11.88 -7.81
CA HIS A 137 2.63 13.28 -7.78
C HIS A 137 1.46 14.26 -7.96
N GLU A 138 0.53 13.98 -8.88
CA GLU A 138 -0.69 14.79 -9.09
C GLU A 138 -1.47 14.91 -7.77
N TYR A 139 -1.77 13.80 -7.09
CA TYR A 139 -2.43 13.82 -5.79
C TYR A 139 -1.59 14.46 -4.67
N ALA A 140 -0.26 14.22 -4.66
CA ALA A 140 0.62 14.78 -3.64
C ALA A 140 0.73 16.31 -3.75
N SER A 141 0.68 16.86 -4.95
CA SER A 141 0.75 18.32 -5.19
C SER A 141 -0.48 19.07 -4.68
N GLU A 142 -1.62 18.38 -4.53
CA GLU A 142 -2.83 18.96 -3.94
C GLU A 142 -2.75 19.04 -2.41
N GLN A 143 -1.80 18.32 -1.79
CA GLN A 143 -1.61 18.29 -0.34
C GLN A 143 -0.54 19.27 0.12
N LYS A 144 -0.71 19.81 1.34
CA LYS A 144 0.28 20.70 1.97
C LYS A 144 1.34 19.94 2.80
N THR A 145 1.47 18.61 2.63
CA THR A 145 2.37 17.79 3.44
C THR A 145 3.67 17.54 2.70
N SER A 146 4.67 18.40 2.95
CA SER A 146 5.96 18.38 2.26
C SER A 146 6.68 17.01 2.29
N SER A 147 6.61 16.26 3.39
CA SER A 147 7.26 14.96 3.49
C SER A 147 6.69 13.91 2.52
N THR A 148 5.37 13.91 2.28
CA THR A 148 4.75 13.00 1.32
C THR A 148 5.13 13.39 -0.11
N GLN A 149 5.14 14.68 -0.41
CA GLN A 149 5.58 15.21 -1.72
C GLN A 149 7.04 14.84 -2.01
N ILE A 150 7.95 15.02 -1.04
CA ILE A 150 9.36 14.65 -1.19
C ILE A 150 9.52 13.17 -1.51
N ASN A 151 8.83 12.28 -0.81
CA ASN A 151 8.94 10.83 -1.07
C ASN A 151 8.50 10.44 -2.50
N VAL A 152 7.47 11.10 -3.03
CA VAL A 152 7.00 10.87 -4.41
C VAL A 152 7.99 11.46 -5.41
N LEU A 153 8.53 12.66 -5.12
CA LEU A 153 9.52 13.31 -5.98
C LEU A 153 10.83 12.52 -6.04
N GLU A 154 11.29 11.93 -4.93
CA GLU A 154 12.47 11.07 -4.95
C GLU A 154 12.29 9.88 -5.92
N GLN A 155 11.12 9.23 -5.91
CA GLN A 155 10.82 8.16 -6.87
C GLN A 155 10.79 8.67 -8.31
N LEU A 156 10.18 9.84 -8.58
CA LEU A 156 10.16 10.45 -9.91
C LEU A 156 11.56 10.87 -10.39
N ILE A 157 12.40 11.38 -9.50
CA ILE A 157 13.78 11.74 -9.77
C ILE A 157 14.57 10.49 -10.17
N MET A 158 14.46 9.39 -9.40
CA MET A 158 15.11 8.12 -9.73
C MET A 158 14.63 7.58 -11.07
N PHE A 159 13.32 7.51 -11.28
CA PHE A 159 12.72 7.07 -12.53
C PHE A 159 13.18 7.89 -13.73
N SER A 160 13.14 9.24 -13.63
CA SER A 160 13.55 10.12 -14.72
C SER A 160 15.03 10.00 -15.04
N ASN A 161 15.88 9.82 -14.01
CA ASN A 161 17.32 9.56 -14.19
C ASN A 161 17.56 8.22 -14.91
N ASP A 162 16.85 7.17 -14.53
CA ASP A 162 16.96 5.84 -15.15
C ASP A 162 16.52 5.83 -16.62
N GLN A 163 15.55 6.69 -16.96
CA GLN A 163 15.09 6.87 -18.35
C GLN A 163 15.94 7.88 -19.14
N ASN A 164 16.98 8.51 -18.53
CA ASN A 164 17.73 9.65 -19.09
C ASN A 164 16.82 10.82 -19.50
N ASP A 165 15.69 10.98 -18.85
CA ASP A 165 14.75 12.08 -19.08
C ASP A 165 15.21 13.33 -18.31
N TYR A 166 16.29 13.93 -18.78
CA TYR A 166 16.91 15.09 -18.13
C TYR A 166 16.00 16.31 -18.05
N LYS A 167 14.98 16.42 -18.91
CA LYS A 167 14.00 17.51 -18.86
C LYS A 167 13.13 17.40 -17.60
N ASN A 168 12.49 16.28 -17.39
CA ASN A 168 11.65 16.04 -16.22
C ASN A 168 12.49 15.90 -14.95
N LEU A 169 13.66 15.23 -15.02
CA LEU A 169 14.60 15.16 -13.92
C LEU A 169 14.92 16.54 -13.33
N LYS A 170 15.19 17.54 -14.18
CA LYS A 170 15.47 18.90 -13.72
C LYS A 170 14.29 19.54 -12.99
N VAL A 171 13.09 19.36 -13.53
CA VAL A 171 11.86 19.90 -12.92
C VAL A 171 11.66 19.31 -11.53
N TYR A 172 11.72 17.99 -11.39
CA TYR A 172 11.52 17.32 -10.10
C TYR A 172 12.64 17.62 -9.09
N LEU A 173 13.90 17.80 -9.56
CA LEU A 173 15.01 18.23 -8.70
C LEU A 173 14.81 19.65 -8.15
N ASP A 174 14.30 20.57 -8.95
CA ASP A 174 14.03 21.93 -8.51
C ASP A 174 12.89 21.99 -7.51
N GLU A 175 11.81 21.25 -7.76
CA GLU A 175 10.68 21.11 -6.84
C GLU A 175 11.10 20.47 -5.52
N ASN A 176 11.85 19.35 -5.57
CA ASN A 176 12.38 18.67 -4.39
C ASN A 176 13.26 19.62 -3.54
N LYS A 177 14.15 20.35 -4.17
CA LYS A 177 15.01 21.33 -3.49
C LYS A 177 14.18 22.41 -2.79
N GLN A 178 13.19 22.98 -3.46
CA GLN A 178 12.31 23.98 -2.90
C GLN A 178 11.59 23.47 -1.65
N LEU A 179 11.03 22.26 -1.71
CA LEU A 179 10.33 21.66 -0.57
C LEU A 179 11.25 21.40 0.64
N ILE A 180 12.50 20.96 0.39
CA ILE A 180 13.49 20.80 1.46
C ILE A 180 13.82 22.13 2.11
N GLU A 181 14.01 23.18 1.30
CA GLU A 181 14.27 24.55 1.78
C GLU A 181 13.09 25.13 2.59
N GLU A 182 11.85 24.89 2.15
CA GLU A 182 10.64 25.27 2.88
C GLU A 182 10.51 24.55 4.22
N MET A 183 10.79 23.24 4.26
CA MET A 183 10.79 22.46 5.51
C MET A 183 11.83 22.97 6.49
N LEU A 184 13.05 23.26 6.02
CA LEU A 184 14.11 23.80 6.86
C LEU A 184 13.79 25.22 7.35
N ALA A 185 13.17 26.06 6.52
CA ALA A 185 12.75 27.39 6.92
C ALA A 185 11.70 27.36 8.03
N TRP A 186 10.86 26.33 8.04
CA TRP A 186 9.84 26.13 9.07
C TRP A 186 10.44 25.59 10.40
N ASP A 187 11.45 24.71 10.33
CA ASP A 187 12.13 24.11 11.50
C ASP A 187 13.64 24.04 11.26
N PRO A 188 14.39 25.17 11.50
CA PRO A 188 15.83 25.22 11.27
C PRO A 188 16.64 24.28 12.16
N ASP A 189 16.12 23.89 13.33
CA ASP A 189 16.81 23.01 14.28
C ASP A 189 16.89 21.56 13.77
N MET A 190 16.09 21.22 12.76
CA MET A 190 16.08 19.91 12.11
C MET A 190 17.10 19.74 10.98
N TYR A 191 18.00 20.70 10.75
CA TYR A 191 18.93 20.69 9.62
C TYR A 191 19.71 19.38 9.46
N GLU A 192 20.29 18.86 10.54
CA GLU A 192 21.02 17.59 10.51
C GLU A 192 20.13 16.38 10.20
N SER A 193 18.86 16.44 10.61
CA SER A 193 17.88 15.39 10.30
C SER A 193 17.55 15.30 8.81
N TYR A 194 17.82 16.37 8.05
CA TYR A 194 17.57 16.44 6.60
C TYR A 194 18.82 16.08 5.76
N PHE A 195 19.94 15.70 6.37
CA PHE A 195 21.17 15.37 5.64
C PHE A 195 20.98 14.29 4.57
N ASN A 196 20.17 13.26 4.85
CA ASN A 196 19.86 12.26 3.84
C ASN A 196 19.08 12.84 2.63
N LEU A 197 18.17 13.80 2.84
CA LEU A 197 17.44 14.47 1.77
C LEU A 197 18.39 15.35 0.94
N TYR A 198 19.28 16.10 1.60
CA TYR A 198 20.30 16.89 0.92
C TYR A 198 21.30 16.02 0.16
N LEU A 199 21.74 14.90 0.75
CA LEU A 199 22.64 13.93 0.09
C LEU A 199 22.00 13.39 -1.19
N PHE A 200 20.75 12.91 -1.10
CA PHE A 200 19.98 12.46 -2.25
C PHE A 200 19.87 13.55 -3.33
N SER A 201 19.39 14.72 -2.97
CA SER A 201 19.15 15.83 -3.91
C SER A 201 20.46 16.27 -4.59
N THR A 202 21.58 16.40 -3.86
CA THR A 202 22.86 16.82 -4.42
C THR A 202 23.48 15.74 -5.31
N VAL A 203 23.35 14.47 -4.98
CA VAL A 203 23.81 13.35 -5.82
C VAL A 203 23.05 13.36 -7.15
N PHE A 204 21.72 13.51 -7.14
CA PHE A 204 20.93 13.53 -8.37
C PHE A 204 21.13 14.81 -9.20
N GLN A 205 21.44 15.97 -8.57
CA GLN A 205 21.92 17.14 -9.29
C GLN A 205 23.22 16.82 -10.06
N SER A 206 24.14 16.08 -9.45
CA SER A 206 25.36 15.64 -10.12
C SER A 206 25.06 14.71 -11.31
N TYR A 207 24.17 13.73 -11.16
CA TYR A 207 23.74 12.88 -12.28
C TYR A 207 23.17 13.70 -13.43
N TYR A 208 22.28 14.65 -13.13
CA TYR A 208 21.73 15.55 -14.13
C TYR A 208 22.82 16.31 -14.89
N TYR A 209 23.75 16.96 -14.17
CA TYR A 209 24.80 17.75 -14.83
C TYR A 209 25.82 16.89 -15.59
N THR A 210 26.12 15.69 -15.11
CA THR A 210 26.94 14.71 -15.86
C THR A 210 26.22 14.31 -17.15
N GLY A 211 24.92 14.00 -17.08
CA GLY A 211 24.15 13.58 -18.24
C GLY A 211 23.99 14.63 -19.33
N ILE A 212 23.96 15.94 -18.97
CA ILE A 212 23.95 17.04 -19.95
C ILE A 212 25.34 17.60 -20.29
N GLY A 213 26.41 16.92 -19.86
CA GLY A 213 27.78 17.27 -20.19
C GLY A 213 28.38 18.50 -19.50
N LYS A 214 27.72 19.00 -18.41
CA LYS A 214 28.21 20.13 -17.60
C LYS A 214 29.13 19.66 -16.47
N THR A 215 30.34 19.29 -16.78
CA THR A 215 31.31 18.64 -15.89
C THR A 215 31.63 19.46 -14.63
N ASP A 216 31.80 20.78 -14.75
CA ASP A 216 32.12 21.64 -13.60
C ASP A 216 30.99 21.68 -12.60
N SER A 217 29.75 21.78 -13.07
CA SER A 217 28.57 21.72 -12.21
C SER A 217 28.41 20.34 -11.58
N ALA A 218 28.63 19.27 -12.33
CA ALA A 218 28.60 17.92 -11.82
C ALA A 218 29.59 17.74 -10.67
N GLN A 219 30.85 18.18 -10.87
CA GLN A 219 31.89 18.10 -9.84
C GLN A 219 31.53 18.91 -8.58
N TYR A 220 30.97 20.11 -8.77
CA TYR A 220 30.51 20.94 -7.65
C TYR A 220 29.52 20.20 -6.79
N TYR A 221 28.49 19.60 -7.40
CA TYR A 221 27.43 18.93 -6.66
C TYR A 221 27.91 17.62 -6.00
N ILE A 222 28.80 16.85 -6.65
CA ILE A 222 29.37 15.65 -6.02
C ILE A 222 30.20 16.03 -4.79
N LYS A 223 31.04 17.06 -4.88
CA LYS A 223 31.82 17.55 -3.72
C LYS A 223 30.90 18.04 -2.60
N LYS A 224 29.87 18.81 -2.95
CA LYS A 224 28.88 19.28 -1.98
C LYS A 224 28.13 18.13 -1.28
N ALA A 225 27.85 17.02 -1.99
CA ALA A 225 27.20 15.85 -1.41
C ALA A 225 28.01 15.26 -0.25
N GLN A 226 29.35 15.39 -0.26
CA GLN A 226 30.22 14.91 0.81
C GLN A 226 29.91 15.56 2.16
N ASP A 227 29.48 16.81 2.16
CA ASP A 227 29.19 17.57 3.38
C ASP A 227 27.97 16.99 4.17
N PHE A 228 27.14 16.19 3.49
CA PHE A 228 25.95 15.57 4.06
C PHE A 228 26.13 14.09 4.43
N ILE A 229 27.34 13.53 4.25
CA ILE A 229 27.65 12.15 4.62
C ILE A 229 28.00 12.08 6.11
N THR A 230 27.26 11.29 6.86
CA THR A 230 27.47 11.02 8.29
C THR A 230 27.56 9.52 8.54
N PRO A 231 28.01 9.08 9.72
CA PRO A 231 27.97 7.65 10.09
C PRO A 231 26.57 7.05 10.09
N GLN A 232 25.51 7.88 10.17
CA GLN A 232 24.11 7.49 10.15
C GLN A 232 23.48 7.59 8.77
N SER A 233 24.23 8.01 7.75
CA SER A 233 23.72 8.13 6.39
C SER A 233 23.21 6.81 5.86
N TYR A 234 22.10 6.88 5.13
CA TYR A 234 21.47 5.71 4.52
C TYR A 234 22.39 5.10 3.44
N LEU A 235 22.80 3.84 3.65
CA LEU A 235 23.78 3.17 2.78
C LEU A 235 23.46 3.22 1.28
N PRO A 236 22.22 3.05 0.81
CA PRO A 236 21.89 3.24 -0.59
C PRO A 236 22.25 4.62 -1.14
N TYR A 237 22.13 5.69 -0.36
CA TYR A 237 22.53 7.03 -0.81
C TYR A 237 24.04 7.18 -0.90
N ILE A 238 24.81 6.52 0.00
CA ILE A 238 26.27 6.44 -0.10
C ILE A 238 26.68 5.66 -1.37
N THR A 239 25.97 4.59 -1.68
CA THR A 239 26.15 3.84 -2.94
C THR A 239 25.94 4.76 -4.14
N MET A 240 24.85 5.53 -4.17
CA MET A 240 24.54 6.48 -5.24
C MET A 240 25.60 7.59 -5.36
N TYR A 241 26.13 8.05 -4.23
CA TYR A 241 27.25 9.02 -4.20
C TYR A 241 28.52 8.47 -4.88
N HIS A 242 28.89 7.24 -4.60
CA HIS A 242 30.04 6.62 -5.28
C HIS A 242 29.75 6.34 -6.76
N ASP A 243 28.53 5.91 -7.11
CA ASP A 243 28.13 5.75 -8.52
C ASP A 243 28.17 7.09 -9.28
N ALA A 244 27.79 8.21 -8.62
CA ALA A 244 27.87 9.53 -9.23
C ALA A 244 29.31 9.94 -9.54
N TYR A 245 30.25 9.68 -8.63
CA TYR A 245 31.67 9.86 -8.91
C TYR A 245 32.16 8.97 -10.05
N ALA A 246 31.75 7.69 -10.05
CA ALA A 246 32.15 6.76 -11.11
C ALA A 246 31.65 7.26 -12.48
N LYS A 247 30.41 7.69 -12.61
CA LYS A 247 29.86 8.27 -13.83
C LYS A 247 30.55 9.56 -14.25
N TYR A 248 30.83 10.45 -13.30
CA TYR A 248 31.57 11.69 -13.56
C TYR A 248 32.97 11.40 -14.09
N TYR A 249 33.74 10.53 -13.42
CA TYR A 249 35.09 10.17 -13.84
C TYR A 249 35.10 9.40 -15.16
N HIS A 250 34.14 8.54 -15.43
CA HIS A 250 33.96 7.90 -16.72
C HIS A 250 33.69 8.92 -17.82
N HIS A 251 32.78 9.86 -17.60
CA HIS A 251 32.49 10.94 -18.56
C HIS A 251 33.69 11.82 -18.84
N THR A 252 34.53 12.10 -17.85
CA THR A 252 35.77 12.87 -17.98
C THR A 252 36.98 12.00 -18.42
N LYS A 253 36.75 10.72 -18.76
CA LYS A 253 37.76 9.74 -19.19
C LYS A 253 38.86 9.46 -18.16
N ASN A 254 38.60 9.73 -16.89
CA ASN A 254 39.47 9.34 -15.79
C ASN A 254 39.08 7.94 -15.29
N TYR A 255 39.34 6.94 -16.12
CA TYR A 255 38.88 5.56 -15.91
C TYR A 255 39.39 4.93 -14.60
N GLN A 256 40.61 5.26 -14.18
CA GLN A 256 41.17 4.73 -12.94
C GLN A 256 40.35 5.13 -11.72
N ASN A 257 40.03 6.42 -11.61
CA ASN A 257 39.17 6.90 -10.51
C ASN A 257 37.72 6.41 -10.66
N ALA A 258 37.20 6.26 -11.87
CA ALA A 258 35.91 5.68 -12.12
C ALA A 258 35.82 4.25 -11.55
N LEU A 259 36.83 3.41 -11.79
CA LEU A 259 36.88 2.03 -11.26
C LEU A 259 36.95 2.00 -9.73
N VAL A 260 37.75 2.88 -9.09
CA VAL A 260 37.86 2.97 -7.63
C VAL A 260 36.49 3.27 -6.99
N HIS A 261 35.75 4.22 -7.56
CA HIS A 261 34.44 4.56 -7.06
C HIS A 261 33.39 3.48 -7.38
N MET A 262 33.50 2.80 -8.51
CA MET A 262 32.64 1.65 -8.84
C MET A 262 32.85 0.51 -7.84
N ASP A 263 34.09 0.22 -7.44
CA ASP A 263 34.36 -0.78 -6.40
C ASP A 263 33.77 -0.39 -5.04
N SER A 264 33.88 0.89 -4.67
CA SER A 264 33.26 1.40 -3.46
C SER A 264 31.73 1.23 -3.51
N ALA A 265 31.09 1.58 -4.62
CA ALA A 265 29.63 1.40 -4.79
C ALA A 265 29.23 -0.08 -4.64
N LEU A 266 29.96 -1.01 -5.26
CA LEU A 266 29.71 -2.45 -5.16
C LEU A 266 29.86 -2.96 -3.72
N ILE A 267 30.83 -2.47 -2.94
CA ILE A 267 31.00 -2.81 -1.52
C ILE A 267 29.80 -2.35 -0.70
N TYR A 268 29.36 -1.09 -0.86
CA TYR A 268 28.20 -0.57 -0.13
C TYR A 268 26.90 -1.26 -0.53
N MET A 269 26.73 -1.65 -1.80
CA MET A 269 25.61 -2.47 -2.25
C MET A 269 25.52 -3.82 -1.54
N GLN A 270 26.66 -4.48 -1.34
CA GLN A 270 26.73 -5.75 -0.61
C GLN A 270 26.37 -5.56 0.87
N GLN A 271 26.83 -4.48 1.49
CA GLN A 271 26.52 -4.16 2.90
C GLN A 271 25.04 -3.82 3.12
N SER A 272 24.46 -3.08 2.19
CA SER A 272 23.03 -2.68 2.26
C SER A 272 22.07 -3.78 1.81
N LYS A 273 22.55 -4.94 1.35
CA LYS A 273 21.75 -5.99 0.72
C LYS A 273 20.86 -5.45 -0.41
N SER A 274 21.41 -4.53 -1.19
CA SER A 274 20.71 -3.95 -2.35
C SER A 274 20.21 -5.04 -3.30
N ALA A 275 19.16 -4.73 -4.06
CA ALA A 275 18.60 -5.65 -5.03
C ALA A 275 19.69 -6.20 -5.99
N LEU A 276 19.67 -7.51 -6.21
CA LEU A 276 20.62 -8.19 -7.09
C LEU A 276 20.60 -7.63 -8.51
N THR A 277 19.44 -7.12 -8.95
CA THR A 277 19.26 -6.43 -10.25
C THR A 277 20.19 -5.21 -10.37
N GLU A 278 20.20 -4.34 -9.36
CA GLU A 278 21.05 -3.15 -9.35
C GLU A 278 22.53 -3.52 -9.22
N TYR A 279 22.83 -4.55 -8.43
CA TYR A 279 24.20 -5.07 -8.33
C TYR A 279 24.70 -5.59 -9.69
N ALA A 280 23.87 -6.33 -10.45
CA ALA A 280 24.21 -6.81 -11.78
C ALA A 280 24.45 -5.66 -12.76
N LYS A 281 23.61 -4.60 -12.74
CA LYS A 281 23.82 -3.39 -13.55
C LYS A 281 25.15 -2.71 -13.24
N GLN A 282 25.53 -2.64 -11.97
CA GLN A 282 26.83 -2.04 -11.58
C GLN A 282 28.02 -2.88 -12.05
N LEU A 283 27.93 -4.22 -12.01
CA LEU A 283 28.95 -5.12 -12.59
C LEU A 283 29.09 -4.89 -14.09
N SER A 284 27.99 -4.76 -14.83
CA SER A 284 27.99 -4.46 -16.26
C SER A 284 28.69 -3.12 -16.56
N ARG A 285 28.33 -2.05 -15.82
CA ARG A 285 28.94 -0.72 -15.97
C ARG A 285 30.45 -0.75 -15.68
N LYS A 286 30.89 -1.52 -14.68
CA LYS A 286 32.32 -1.71 -14.40
C LYS A 286 33.02 -2.41 -15.57
N ALA A 287 32.37 -3.44 -16.14
CA ALA A 287 32.87 -4.13 -17.32
C ALA A 287 32.95 -3.21 -18.54
N ASP A 288 31.97 -2.31 -18.76
CA ASP A 288 32.02 -1.30 -19.83
C ASP A 288 33.29 -0.44 -19.73
N ILE A 289 33.60 0.08 -18.54
CA ILE A 289 34.79 0.89 -18.29
C ILE A 289 36.07 0.10 -18.59
N LEU A 290 36.14 -1.16 -18.13
CA LEU A 290 37.31 -2.03 -18.39
C LEU A 290 37.49 -2.34 -19.89
N LEU A 291 36.41 -2.51 -20.64
CA LEU A 291 36.44 -2.66 -22.10
C LEU A 291 36.99 -1.42 -22.78
N GLU A 292 36.58 -0.22 -22.39
CA GLU A 292 37.05 1.03 -22.99
C GLU A 292 38.56 1.24 -22.81
N ILE A 293 39.15 0.71 -21.73
CA ILE A 293 40.57 0.78 -21.47
C ILE A 293 41.36 -0.47 -21.97
N GLY A 294 40.67 -1.40 -22.64
CA GLY A 294 41.32 -2.59 -23.23
C GLY A 294 41.58 -3.73 -22.25
N GLN A 295 41.06 -3.69 -21.03
CA GLN A 295 41.20 -4.75 -20.02
C GLN A 295 40.16 -5.85 -20.19
N TYR A 296 40.17 -6.53 -21.34
CA TYR A 296 39.19 -7.53 -21.74
C TYR A 296 39.13 -8.74 -20.79
N ALA A 297 40.29 -9.17 -20.28
CA ALA A 297 40.38 -10.33 -19.38
C ALA A 297 39.64 -10.10 -18.05
N GLU A 298 39.55 -8.85 -17.57
CA GLU A 298 38.87 -8.47 -16.35
C GLU A 298 37.39 -8.15 -16.60
N ALA A 299 37.05 -7.61 -17.78
CA ALA A 299 35.72 -7.23 -18.16
C ALA A 299 34.81 -8.46 -18.36
N LEU A 300 35.27 -9.50 -19.05
CA LEU A 300 34.49 -10.66 -19.45
C LEU A 300 33.84 -11.39 -18.25
N PRO A 301 34.56 -11.72 -17.17
CA PRO A 301 33.93 -12.37 -16.00
C PRO A 301 32.85 -11.52 -15.32
N LEU A 302 32.96 -10.19 -15.37
CA LEU A 302 31.95 -9.29 -14.80
C LEU A 302 30.67 -9.29 -15.63
N TYR A 303 30.78 -9.29 -16.95
CA TYR A 303 29.63 -9.44 -17.84
C TYR A 303 28.96 -10.80 -17.67
N GLU A 304 29.73 -11.89 -17.64
CA GLU A 304 29.20 -13.24 -17.43
C GLU A 304 28.42 -13.30 -16.11
N LYS A 305 28.99 -12.76 -15.03
CA LYS A 305 28.34 -12.69 -13.72
C LYS A 305 27.09 -11.82 -13.76
N SER A 306 27.15 -10.66 -14.40
CA SER A 306 26.00 -9.77 -14.55
C SER A 306 24.84 -10.45 -15.31
N ASN A 307 25.14 -11.02 -16.49
CA ASN A 307 24.15 -11.70 -17.31
C ASN A 307 23.55 -12.91 -16.60
N HIS A 308 24.37 -13.74 -15.94
CA HIS A 308 23.87 -14.87 -15.17
C HIS A 308 22.88 -14.45 -14.08
N ILE A 309 23.19 -13.36 -13.36
CA ILE A 309 22.27 -12.82 -12.34
C ILE A 309 20.98 -12.33 -13.00
N GLN A 310 21.05 -11.54 -14.07
CA GLN A 310 19.88 -11.00 -14.77
C GLN A 310 18.98 -12.09 -15.34
N ASP A 311 19.56 -13.07 -16.03
CA ASP A 311 18.82 -14.20 -16.64
C ASP A 311 18.13 -15.04 -15.55
N SER A 312 18.86 -15.36 -14.47
CA SER A 312 18.32 -16.13 -13.35
C SER A 312 17.16 -15.39 -12.67
N LEU A 313 17.30 -14.08 -12.42
CA LEU A 313 16.26 -13.27 -11.81
C LEU A 313 15.03 -13.14 -12.72
N THR A 314 15.24 -12.87 -14.01
CA THR A 314 14.14 -12.72 -14.97
C THR A 314 13.33 -14.01 -15.09
N ALA A 315 14.01 -15.16 -15.16
CA ALA A 315 13.34 -16.46 -15.20
C ALA A 315 12.58 -16.77 -13.89
N ALA A 316 13.21 -16.50 -12.75
CA ALA A 316 12.59 -16.73 -11.44
C ALA A 316 11.38 -15.82 -11.21
N ILE A 317 11.49 -14.52 -11.53
CA ILE A 317 10.38 -13.56 -11.42
C ILE A 317 9.22 -13.99 -12.32
N SER A 318 9.48 -14.32 -13.58
CA SER A 318 8.44 -14.71 -14.53
C SER A 318 7.71 -15.99 -14.12
N ALA A 319 8.43 -17.00 -13.63
CA ALA A 319 7.84 -18.24 -13.14
C ALA A 319 6.96 -17.99 -11.91
N LYS A 320 7.47 -17.19 -10.96
CA LYS A 320 6.77 -16.84 -9.72
C LYS A 320 5.51 -16.01 -9.98
N GLN A 321 5.60 -15.02 -10.89
CA GLN A 321 4.45 -14.22 -11.30
C GLN A 321 3.33 -15.08 -11.90
N LEU A 322 3.69 -16.06 -12.74
CA LEU A 322 2.68 -16.96 -13.33
C LEU A 322 1.98 -17.82 -12.27
N GLU A 323 2.73 -18.29 -11.26
CA GLU A 323 2.17 -19.04 -10.13
C GLU A 323 1.23 -18.16 -9.30
N GLU A 324 1.67 -16.97 -8.92
CA GLU A 324 0.88 -15.99 -8.17
C GLU A 324 -0.43 -15.61 -8.91
N ILE A 325 -0.37 -15.34 -10.20
CA ILE A 325 -1.56 -15.06 -11.02
C ILE A 325 -2.55 -16.22 -10.99
N LYS A 326 -2.06 -17.47 -11.08
CA LYS A 326 -2.93 -18.65 -10.99
C LYS A 326 -3.58 -18.77 -9.61
N GLU A 327 -2.83 -18.54 -8.54
CA GLU A 327 -3.36 -18.55 -7.17
C GLU A 327 -4.40 -17.46 -6.95
N ILE A 328 -4.12 -16.23 -7.36
CA ILE A 328 -5.06 -15.10 -7.28
C ILE A 328 -6.34 -15.41 -8.06
N TYR A 329 -6.22 -15.95 -9.28
CA TYR A 329 -7.36 -16.33 -10.08
C TYR A 329 -8.22 -17.41 -9.39
N HIS A 330 -7.59 -18.42 -8.82
CA HIS A 330 -8.29 -19.49 -8.09
C HIS A 330 -9.00 -18.95 -6.83
N LEU A 331 -8.33 -18.09 -6.06
CA LEU A 331 -8.94 -17.43 -4.91
C LEU A 331 -10.16 -16.59 -5.31
N ASN A 332 -10.04 -15.82 -6.39
CA ASN A 332 -11.14 -15.01 -6.90
C ASN A 332 -12.34 -15.86 -7.34
N GLN A 333 -12.11 -17.02 -7.97
CA GLN A 333 -13.16 -17.98 -8.28
C GLN A 333 -13.88 -18.47 -7.02
N LEU A 334 -13.13 -18.86 -5.99
CA LEU A 334 -13.71 -19.31 -4.70
C LEU A 334 -14.52 -18.21 -4.01
N VAL A 335 -14.07 -16.98 -4.03
CA VAL A 335 -14.81 -15.82 -3.50
C VAL A 335 -16.10 -15.60 -4.26
N TRP A 336 -16.05 -15.66 -5.60
CA TRP A 336 -17.24 -15.53 -6.45
C TRP A 336 -18.26 -16.64 -6.19
N GLU A 337 -17.84 -17.89 -6.09
CA GLU A 337 -18.72 -19.04 -5.78
C GLU A 337 -19.36 -18.90 -4.40
N ARG A 338 -18.60 -18.49 -3.40
CA ARG A 338 -19.13 -18.20 -2.04
C ARG A 338 -20.13 -17.07 -2.07
N GLY A 339 -19.87 -16.01 -2.81
CA GLY A 339 -20.80 -14.89 -3.00
C GLY A 339 -22.10 -15.34 -3.64
N LYS A 340 -22.04 -16.17 -4.67
CA LYS A 340 -23.21 -16.75 -5.36
C LYS A 340 -24.03 -17.66 -4.44
N LEU A 341 -23.38 -18.48 -3.63
CA LEU A 341 -24.03 -19.30 -2.60
C LEU A 341 -24.73 -18.44 -1.53
N ARG A 342 -24.04 -17.42 -1.02
CA ARG A 342 -24.61 -16.48 -0.03
C ARG A 342 -25.85 -15.78 -0.58
N ASN A 343 -25.80 -15.30 -1.81
CA ASN A 343 -26.93 -14.65 -2.45
C ASN A 343 -28.12 -15.62 -2.62
N ARG A 344 -27.88 -16.89 -3.00
CA ARG A 344 -28.92 -17.91 -3.10
C ARG A 344 -29.59 -18.16 -1.73
N VAL A 345 -28.80 -18.30 -0.67
CA VAL A 345 -29.31 -18.49 0.70
C VAL A 345 -30.14 -17.29 1.14
N GLN A 346 -29.65 -16.06 0.93
CA GLN A 346 -30.41 -14.84 1.27
C GLN A 346 -31.73 -14.75 0.51
N THR A 347 -31.74 -15.06 -0.79
CA THR A 347 -32.96 -15.06 -1.61
C THR A 347 -33.96 -16.12 -1.11
N SER A 348 -33.49 -17.31 -0.73
CA SER A 348 -34.35 -18.37 -0.17
C SER A 348 -34.96 -17.97 1.16
N ILE A 349 -34.21 -17.29 2.03
CA ILE A 349 -34.70 -16.77 3.30
C ILE A 349 -35.79 -15.70 3.07
N LEU A 350 -35.56 -14.76 2.15
CA LEU A 350 -36.54 -13.73 1.82
C LEU A 350 -37.82 -14.30 1.23
N LEU A 351 -37.71 -15.30 0.37
CA LEU A 351 -38.89 -16.01 -0.19
C LEU A 351 -39.69 -16.74 0.91
N SER A 352 -39.01 -17.44 1.82
CA SER A 352 -39.67 -18.14 2.93
C SER A 352 -40.35 -17.16 3.88
N LEU A 353 -39.73 -16.02 4.20
CA LEU A 353 -40.37 -14.96 5.00
C LEU A 353 -41.59 -14.36 4.28
N GLY A 354 -41.51 -14.16 2.97
CA GLY A 354 -42.65 -13.72 2.16
C GLY A 354 -43.83 -14.69 2.22
N ILE A 355 -43.60 -15.99 2.11
CA ILE A 355 -44.63 -17.04 2.23
C ILE A 355 -45.27 -17.01 3.63
N ILE A 356 -44.46 -16.94 4.69
CA ILE A 356 -44.95 -16.85 6.07
C ILE A 356 -45.84 -15.61 6.26
N LEU A 357 -45.43 -14.47 5.72
CA LEU A 357 -46.20 -13.22 5.79
C LEU A 357 -47.58 -13.39 5.11
N VAL A 358 -47.63 -13.99 3.91
CA VAL A 358 -48.88 -14.26 3.21
C VAL A 358 -49.79 -15.19 4.02
N LEU A 359 -49.22 -16.25 4.60
CA LEU A 359 -49.99 -17.16 5.49
C LEU A 359 -50.53 -16.44 6.72
N CYS A 360 -49.76 -15.58 7.35
CA CYS A 360 -50.21 -14.76 8.48
C CYS A 360 -51.35 -13.81 8.08
N ILE A 361 -51.24 -13.15 6.93
CA ILE A 361 -52.32 -12.25 6.45
C ILE A 361 -53.59 -13.04 6.16
N THR A 362 -53.52 -14.18 5.47
CA THR A 362 -54.69 -15.01 5.18
C THR A 362 -55.33 -15.55 6.44
N TYR A 363 -54.53 -15.95 7.43
CA TYR A 363 -55.01 -16.36 8.76
C TYR A 363 -55.73 -15.22 9.51
N MET A 364 -55.16 -14.03 9.53
CA MET A 364 -55.79 -12.84 10.13
C MET A 364 -57.11 -12.48 9.45
N LEU A 365 -57.16 -12.54 8.13
CA LEU A 365 -58.40 -12.32 7.38
C LEU A 365 -59.47 -13.34 7.72
N ARG A 366 -59.09 -14.62 7.87
CA ARG A 366 -60.01 -15.71 8.28
C ARG A 366 -60.56 -15.50 9.68
N ILE A 367 -59.70 -15.15 10.64
CA ILE A 367 -60.14 -14.82 12.01
C ILE A 367 -61.10 -13.62 12.00
N ASN A 368 -60.81 -12.59 11.24
CA ASN A 368 -61.70 -11.42 11.17
C ASN A 368 -63.06 -11.76 10.55
N ARG A 369 -63.13 -12.65 9.56
CA ARG A 369 -64.40 -13.17 9.02
C ARG A 369 -65.20 -13.93 10.09
N ILE A 370 -64.54 -14.83 10.83
CA ILE A 370 -65.17 -15.60 11.91
C ILE A 370 -65.69 -14.67 13.02
N ARG A 371 -64.86 -13.67 13.43
CA ARG A 371 -65.30 -12.68 14.44
C ARG A 371 -66.53 -11.86 13.99
N LYS A 372 -66.54 -11.46 12.69
CA LYS A 372 -67.74 -10.77 12.13
C LYS A 372 -69.00 -11.67 12.14
N ALA A 373 -68.83 -12.93 11.70
CA ALA A 373 -69.96 -13.89 11.71
C ALA A 373 -70.50 -14.15 13.14
N LEU A 374 -69.56 -14.30 14.09
CA LEU A 374 -69.96 -14.48 15.52
C LEU A 374 -70.67 -13.25 16.11
N LYS A 375 -70.22 -12.01 15.71
CA LYS A 375 -70.99 -10.79 16.12
C LYS A 375 -72.35 -10.71 15.53
N ILE A 376 -72.54 -11.15 14.27
CA ILE A 376 -73.85 -11.16 13.61
C ILE A 376 -74.79 -12.19 14.33
N SER A 377 -74.26 -13.44 14.50
CA SER A 377 -75.01 -14.50 15.20
C SER A 377 -75.41 -14.11 16.63
N LYS A 378 -74.52 -13.48 17.41
CA LYS A 378 -74.90 -12.95 18.76
C LYS A 378 -75.98 -11.86 18.71
N LYS A 379 -75.95 -10.98 17.69
CA LYS A 379 -77.00 -9.97 17.53
C LYS A 379 -78.34 -10.61 17.15
N GLU A 380 -78.32 -11.65 16.32
CA GLU A 380 -79.53 -12.38 15.93
C GLU A 380 -80.15 -13.14 17.13
N THR A 381 -79.28 -13.85 17.90
CA THR A 381 -79.75 -14.53 19.15
C THR A 381 -80.31 -13.52 20.15
N GLN A 382 -79.69 -12.36 20.38
CA GLN A 382 -80.23 -11.33 21.26
C GLN A 382 -81.55 -10.76 20.74
N LYS A 383 -81.70 -10.61 19.42
CA LYS A 383 -83.03 -10.18 18.87
C LYS A 383 -84.09 -11.24 19.07
N ALA A 384 -83.79 -12.52 18.84
CA ALA A 384 -84.71 -13.63 19.05
C ALA A 384 -85.10 -13.75 20.52
N THR A 385 -84.15 -13.64 21.47
CA THR A 385 -84.43 -13.67 22.90
C THR A 385 -85.34 -12.51 23.31
N ARG A 386 -85.11 -11.28 22.84
CA ARG A 386 -86.00 -10.13 23.10
C ARG A 386 -87.37 -10.28 22.48
N GLN A 387 -87.52 -10.94 21.33
CA GLN A 387 -88.81 -11.23 20.72
C GLN A 387 -89.58 -12.27 21.53
N THR A 388 -88.87 -13.31 22.03
CA THR A 388 -89.49 -14.34 22.90
C THR A 388 -89.93 -13.75 24.25
N GLU A 389 -89.10 -12.88 24.85
CA GLU A 389 -89.50 -12.16 26.09
C GLU A 389 -90.72 -11.28 25.88
N ARG A 390 -90.79 -10.49 24.79
CA ARG A 390 -91.97 -9.67 24.45
C ARG A 390 -93.16 -10.51 24.14
N ALA A 391 -93.06 -11.66 23.48
CA ALA A 391 -94.16 -12.57 23.23
C ALA A 391 -94.69 -13.18 24.52
N ASN A 392 -93.81 -13.55 25.45
CA ASN A 392 -94.19 -14.04 26.78
C ASN A 392 -94.86 -12.94 27.66
N GLU A 393 -94.35 -11.68 27.61
CA GLU A 393 -94.96 -10.55 28.28
C GLU A 393 -96.36 -10.26 27.71
N MET A 394 -96.59 -10.35 26.40
CA MET A 394 -97.88 -10.18 25.78
C MET A 394 -98.82 -11.33 26.12
N LYS A 395 -98.39 -12.55 26.22
CA LYS A 395 -99.10 -13.71 26.63
C LYS A 395 -99.57 -13.57 28.08
N ASN A 396 -98.70 -13.20 29.00
CA ASN A 396 -99.04 -12.97 30.40
C ASN A 396 -100.04 -11.82 30.58
N ARG A 397 -100.01 -10.74 29.75
CA ARG A 397 -101.00 -9.64 29.77
C ARG A 397 -102.30 -10.03 29.14
N SER A 398 -102.43 -11.11 28.41
CA SER A 398 -103.70 -11.61 27.86
C SER A 398 -104.38 -12.69 28.75
N GLU A 399 -103.68 -13.14 29.77
CA GLU A 399 -104.17 -14.09 30.78
C GLU A 399 -104.61 -13.40 32.12
N GLU A 400 -104.28 -12.06 32.26
CA GLU A 400 -104.91 -11.17 33.27
C GLU A 400 -106.18 -10.48 32.69
#